data_55ce7ca367b02e45c43209bf5f63c222
#
_entry.id   55ce7ca367b02e45c43209bf5f63c222
#
_cell.length_a   1.000
_cell.length_b   1.000
_cell.length_c   1.000
_cell.angle_alpha   90.00
_cell.angle_beta   90.00
_cell.angle_gamma   90.00
#
_symmetry.space_group_name_H-M   'P 1'
#
loop_
_entity.id
_entity.type
_entity.pdbx_description
1 polymer ?
#
loop_
_entity_poly.entity_id
_entity_poly.type
_entity_poly.pdbx_seq_one_letter_code
_entity_poly.pdbx_strand_id
1 'polypeptide(L)'
;MTNKLSKWTAAPLAAAAVAAIWMTMPATAQQQAAASDQALVGPGRTAYAQKCGHCHGPNMVTSGTVAPDLRTFPDDNARFTTTVKQGKNNMPPWGDVLKPNDVEALWAYFSTGEK
;
A
#
# COMPACT_ATOMS: atom_id res chain seq x y z
N MET A 1 48.74 30.78 60.44
CA MET A 1 48.60 30.53 59.00
C MET A 1 47.85 29.23 58.84
N THR A 2 46.54 29.28 58.78
CA THR A 2 45.67 28.10 58.78
C THR A 2 44.93 28.02 57.45
N ASN A 3 45.33 27.05 56.68
CA ASN A 3 44.75 26.81 55.33
C ASN A 3 43.42 26.02 55.47
N LYS A 4 42.31 26.68 55.27
CA LYS A 4 40.99 26.04 55.26
C LYS A 4 40.74 25.41 53.90
N LEU A 5 40.96 24.13 53.80
CA LEU A 5 40.53 23.35 52.65
C LEU A 5 39.00 23.21 52.65
N SER A 6 38.38 23.92 51.73
CA SER A 6 36.97 23.84 51.43
C SER A 6 36.68 22.48 50.78
N LYS A 7 35.94 21.65 51.49
CA LYS A 7 35.44 20.36 50.97
C LYS A 7 34.27 20.67 50.00
N TRP A 8 34.53 20.54 48.75
CA TRP A 8 33.46 20.54 47.72
C TRP A 8 32.84 19.14 47.72
N THR A 9 31.64 19.03 48.29
CA THR A 9 30.80 17.85 48.15
C THR A 9 30.17 17.90 46.76
N ALA A 10 30.65 17.06 45.88
CA ALA A 10 30.01 16.82 44.61
C ALA A 10 28.69 16.07 44.79
N ALA A 11 27.60 16.70 44.55
CA ALA A 11 26.30 16.07 44.43
C ALA A 11 26.23 15.21 43.17
N PRO A 12 25.77 13.97 43.22
CA PRO A 12 25.54 13.20 42.01
C PRO A 12 24.33 13.75 41.28
N LEU A 13 24.56 14.27 40.09
CA LEU A 13 23.50 14.55 39.13
C LEU A 13 22.88 13.21 38.70
N ALA A 14 21.69 12.94 39.25
CA ALA A 14 20.85 11.86 38.75
C ALA A 14 20.40 12.23 37.34
N ALA A 15 21.10 11.72 36.35
CA ALA A 15 20.66 11.77 34.99
C ALA A 15 19.38 10.92 34.87
N ALA A 16 18.24 11.57 34.82
CA ALA A 16 16.99 10.94 34.48
C ALA A 16 17.08 10.54 33.00
N ALA A 17 17.40 9.28 32.75
CA ALA A 17 17.26 8.68 31.43
C ALA A 17 15.78 8.61 31.10
N VAL A 18 15.26 9.62 30.44
CA VAL A 18 13.97 9.55 29.76
C VAL A 18 14.19 8.60 28.59
N ALA A 19 13.92 7.33 28.82
CA ALA A 19 13.85 6.35 27.77
C ALA A 19 12.65 6.74 26.89
N ALA A 20 12.93 7.39 25.77
CA ALA A 20 11.97 7.56 24.72
C ALA A 20 11.62 6.16 24.20
N ILE A 21 10.53 5.61 24.67
CA ILE A 21 9.90 4.42 24.10
C ILE A 21 9.29 4.89 22.77
N TRP A 22 10.13 5.05 21.78
CA TRP A 22 9.68 5.11 20.41
C TRP A 22 9.11 3.73 20.12
N MET A 23 7.81 3.69 19.89
CA MET A 23 7.10 2.50 19.44
C MET A 23 7.79 2.02 18.15
N THR A 24 8.72 1.10 18.29
CA THR A 24 9.21 0.29 17.19
C THR A 24 8.06 -0.64 16.82
N MET A 25 7.20 -0.20 15.90
CA MET A 25 6.31 -1.14 15.23
C MET A 25 7.19 -2.22 14.62
N PRO A 26 6.91 -3.49 14.89
CA PRO A 26 7.76 -4.56 14.38
C PRO A 26 7.77 -4.48 12.85
N ALA A 27 8.95 -4.31 12.28
CA ALA A 27 9.18 -4.28 10.83
C ALA A 27 8.61 -5.52 10.12
N THR A 28 8.41 -6.59 10.85
CA THR A 28 7.81 -7.86 10.41
C THR A 28 6.38 -7.74 9.85
N ALA A 29 5.52 -6.90 10.44
CA ALA A 29 4.13 -6.76 9.97
C ALA A 29 4.05 -6.04 8.61
N GLN A 30 4.88 -5.05 8.40
CA GLN A 30 4.94 -4.33 7.11
C GLN A 30 5.55 -5.17 5.99
N GLN A 31 6.55 -5.99 6.31
CA GLN A 31 7.15 -6.92 5.34
C GLN A 31 6.18 -8.03 4.94
N GLN A 32 5.36 -8.54 5.85
CA GLN A 32 4.34 -9.53 5.53
C GLN A 32 3.23 -8.97 4.65
N ALA A 33 2.76 -7.76 4.90
CA ALA A 33 1.76 -7.09 4.06
C ALA A 33 2.30 -6.88 2.63
N ALA A 34 3.51 -6.34 2.49
CA ALA A 34 4.13 -6.15 1.18
C ALA A 34 4.38 -7.47 0.42
N ALA A 35 4.74 -8.54 1.13
CA ALA A 35 4.92 -9.86 0.53
C ALA A 35 3.59 -10.48 0.07
N SER A 36 2.48 -10.26 0.81
CA SER A 36 1.14 -10.72 0.42
C SER A 36 0.66 -10.01 -0.83
N ASP A 37 0.84 -8.69 -0.91
CA ASP A 37 0.46 -7.90 -2.09
C ASP A 37 1.27 -8.31 -3.31
N GLN A 38 2.56 -8.54 -3.15
CA GLN A 38 3.42 -9.02 -4.24
C GLN A 38 2.99 -10.40 -4.75
N ALA A 39 2.55 -11.30 -3.88
CA ALA A 39 2.06 -12.62 -4.27
C ALA A 39 0.77 -12.56 -5.09
N LEU A 40 -0.04 -11.52 -4.91
CA LEU A 40 -1.30 -11.31 -5.63
C LEU A 40 -1.11 -10.69 -7.03
N VAL A 41 0.03 -10.09 -7.34
CA VAL A 41 0.28 -9.41 -8.62
C VAL A 41 0.12 -10.35 -9.81
N GLY A 42 0.68 -11.55 -9.76
CA GLY A 42 0.57 -12.55 -10.82
C GLY A 42 -0.87 -12.97 -11.11
N PRO A 43 -1.62 -13.43 -10.10
CA PRO A 43 -3.05 -13.67 -10.22
C PRO A 43 -3.84 -12.47 -10.75
N GLY A 44 -3.54 -11.27 -10.26
CA GLY A 44 -4.18 -10.03 -10.72
C GLY A 44 -3.92 -9.73 -12.19
N ARG A 45 -2.70 -9.91 -12.65
CA ARG A 45 -2.34 -9.78 -14.07
C ARG A 45 -3.13 -10.77 -14.94
N THR A 46 -3.28 -12.00 -14.49
CA THR A 46 -4.05 -13.03 -15.18
C THR A 46 -5.52 -12.67 -15.26
N ALA A 47 -6.13 -12.27 -14.14
CA ALA A 47 -7.52 -11.83 -14.09
C ALA A 47 -7.75 -10.60 -15.00
N TYR A 48 -6.83 -9.63 -14.97
CA TYR A 48 -6.87 -8.46 -15.84
C TYR A 48 -6.85 -8.84 -17.33
N ALA A 49 -5.92 -9.67 -17.74
CA ALA A 49 -5.82 -10.11 -19.13
C ALA A 49 -7.08 -10.79 -19.64
N GLN A 50 -7.74 -11.58 -18.78
CA GLN A 50 -8.93 -12.33 -19.12
C GLN A 50 -10.22 -11.50 -19.14
N LYS A 51 -10.34 -10.49 -18.28
CA LYS A 51 -11.58 -9.78 -18.03
C LYS A 51 -11.56 -8.31 -18.43
N CYS A 52 -10.44 -7.66 -18.32
CA CYS A 52 -10.30 -6.20 -18.45
C CYS A 52 -9.56 -5.77 -19.71
N GLY A 53 -8.57 -6.56 -20.12
CA GLY A 53 -7.64 -6.23 -21.21
C GLY A 53 -8.29 -6.00 -22.57
N HIS A 54 -9.47 -6.58 -22.83
CA HIS A 54 -10.21 -6.36 -24.08
C HIS A 54 -10.62 -4.90 -24.29
N CYS A 55 -11.00 -4.22 -23.22
CA CYS A 55 -11.42 -2.82 -23.26
C CYS A 55 -10.32 -1.85 -22.85
N HIS A 56 -9.56 -2.21 -21.79
CA HIS A 56 -8.53 -1.34 -21.23
C HIS A 56 -7.13 -1.57 -21.82
N GLY A 57 -7.03 -2.47 -22.81
CA GLY A 57 -5.78 -2.77 -23.49
C GLY A 57 -4.80 -3.62 -22.68
N PRO A 58 -3.78 -4.19 -23.34
CA PRO A 58 -2.73 -4.92 -22.67
C PRO A 58 -1.94 -4.00 -21.74
N ASN A 59 -1.59 -4.50 -20.56
CA ASN A 59 -0.82 -3.73 -19.56
C ASN A 59 -1.45 -2.38 -19.19
N MET A 60 -2.79 -2.30 -19.18
CA MET A 60 -3.55 -1.08 -18.82
C MET A 60 -3.37 0.11 -19.78
N VAL A 61 -2.83 -0.14 -20.94
CA VAL A 61 -2.55 0.89 -21.98
C VAL A 61 -3.59 0.82 -23.07
N THR A 62 -4.32 1.91 -23.26
CA THR A 62 -5.29 2.05 -24.35
C THR A 62 -5.20 3.43 -24.97
N SER A 63 -5.72 3.56 -26.21
CA SER A 63 -5.86 4.85 -26.87
C SER A 63 -6.92 5.77 -26.24
N GLY A 64 -7.70 5.26 -25.29
CA GLY A 64 -8.80 6.01 -24.68
C GLY A 64 -10.10 6.05 -25.48
N THR A 65 -10.15 5.38 -26.64
CA THR A 65 -11.32 5.41 -27.53
C THR A 65 -12.50 4.62 -26.98
N VAL A 66 -12.24 3.42 -26.44
CA VAL A 66 -13.27 2.52 -25.90
C VAL A 66 -13.37 2.64 -24.38
N ALA A 67 -12.23 2.70 -23.72
CA ALA A 67 -12.12 2.78 -22.28
C ALA A 67 -10.97 3.73 -21.89
N PRO A 68 -11.03 4.35 -20.71
CA PRO A 68 -9.95 5.22 -20.26
C PRO A 68 -8.66 4.45 -20.06
N ASP A 69 -7.55 5.15 -20.26
CA ASP A 69 -6.21 4.66 -19.91
C ASP A 69 -6.08 4.56 -18.39
N LEU A 70 -5.89 3.35 -17.88
CA LEU A 70 -5.86 3.10 -16.45
C LEU A 70 -4.58 3.58 -15.75
N ARG A 71 -3.54 3.90 -16.52
CA ARG A 71 -2.31 4.48 -15.96
C ARG A 71 -2.54 5.85 -15.35
N THR A 72 -3.58 6.55 -15.79
CA THR A 72 -3.97 7.87 -15.27
C THR A 72 -4.96 7.81 -14.11
N PHE A 73 -5.41 6.61 -13.76
CA PHE A 73 -6.35 6.44 -12.66
C PHE A 73 -5.64 6.76 -11.33
N PRO A 74 -6.28 7.54 -10.44
CA PRO A 74 -5.71 7.83 -9.13
C PRO A 74 -5.57 6.56 -8.29
N ASP A 75 -4.57 6.51 -7.43
CA ASP A 75 -4.30 5.40 -6.50
C ASP A 75 -5.31 5.41 -5.34
N ASP A 76 -6.53 4.99 -5.63
CA ASP A 76 -7.68 4.97 -4.71
C ASP A 76 -8.38 3.61 -4.78
N ASN A 77 -8.05 2.75 -3.82
CA ASN A 77 -8.61 1.39 -3.71
C ASN A 77 -10.13 1.38 -3.57
N ALA A 78 -10.70 2.27 -2.78
CA ALA A 78 -12.14 2.29 -2.55
C ALA A 78 -12.89 2.62 -3.85
N ARG A 79 -12.41 3.61 -4.58
CA ARG A 79 -12.95 3.97 -5.89
C ARG A 79 -12.76 2.86 -6.92
N PHE A 80 -11.58 2.25 -6.96
CA PHE A 80 -11.29 1.10 -7.82
C PHE A 80 -12.27 -0.03 -7.56
N THR A 81 -12.36 -0.49 -6.32
CA THR A 81 -13.23 -1.61 -5.91
C THR A 81 -14.71 -1.33 -6.23
N THR A 82 -15.17 -0.13 -5.93
CA THR A 82 -16.56 0.28 -6.24
C THR A 82 -16.80 0.28 -7.75
N THR A 83 -15.90 0.85 -8.53
CA THR A 83 -16.04 0.91 -10.00
C THR A 83 -16.02 -0.48 -10.63
N VAL A 84 -15.13 -1.35 -10.19
CA VAL A 84 -15.07 -2.74 -10.69
C VAL A 84 -16.33 -3.51 -10.34
N LYS A 85 -16.81 -3.41 -9.11
CA LYS A 85 -17.99 -4.18 -8.67
C LYS A 85 -19.31 -3.68 -9.27
N GLN A 86 -19.48 -2.37 -9.36
CA GLN A 86 -20.74 -1.75 -9.78
C GLN A 86 -20.79 -1.36 -11.26
N GLY A 87 -19.64 -1.34 -11.92
CA GLY A 87 -19.51 -0.77 -13.26
C GLY A 87 -19.56 0.75 -13.28
N LYS A 88 -19.28 1.33 -14.42
CA LYS A 88 -19.38 2.79 -14.64
C LYS A 88 -19.53 3.10 -16.12
N ASN A 89 -20.55 3.86 -16.48
CA ASN A 89 -20.86 4.18 -17.87
C ASN A 89 -21.02 2.88 -18.70
N ASN A 90 -20.16 2.69 -19.70
CA ASN A 90 -20.15 1.50 -20.55
C ASN A 90 -19.40 0.31 -19.94
N MET A 91 -18.75 0.48 -18.81
CA MET A 91 -18.08 -0.61 -18.09
C MET A 91 -19.12 -1.43 -17.33
N PRO A 92 -19.26 -2.74 -17.61
CA PRO A 92 -20.23 -3.58 -16.93
C PRO A 92 -19.81 -3.81 -15.46
N PRO A 93 -20.78 -4.16 -14.59
CA PRO A 93 -20.50 -4.56 -13.22
C PRO A 93 -19.85 -5.96 -13.19
N TRP A 94 -18.80 -6.11 -12.40
CA TRP A 94 -18.08 -7.38 -12.24
C TRP A 94 -18.27 -8.01 -10.86
N GLY A 95 -19.04 -7.38 -9.97
CA GLY A 95 -19.20 -7.82 -8.58
C GLY A 95 -19.70 -9.24 -8.42
N ASP A 96 -20.59 -9.70 -9.31
CA ASP A 96 -21.15 -11.05 -9.28
C ASP A 96 -20.31 -12.09 -10.05
N VAL A 97 -19.33 -11.62 -10.83
CA VAL A 97 -18.48 -12.47 -11.69
C VAL A 97 -17.13 -12.75 -11.04
N LEU A 98 -16.58 -11.74 -10.35
CA LEU A 98 -15.29 -11.81 -9.68
C LEU A 98 -15.45 -12.27 -8.23
N LYS A 99 -14.60 -13.18 -7.80
CA LYS A 99 -14.49 -13.53 -6.39
C LYS A 99 -13.83 -12.37 -5.62
N PRO A 100 -14.06 -12.24 -4.31
CA PRO A 100 -13.41 -11.22 -3.49
C PRO A 100 -11.89 -11.18 -3.67
N ASN A 101 -11.24 -12.33 -3.68
CA ASN A 101 -9.79 -12.45 -3.87
C ASN A 101 -9.33 -11.98 -5.27
N ASP A 102 -10.18 -12.10 -6.28
CA ASP A 102 -9.85 -11.62 -7.64
C ASP A 102 -9.80 -10.09 -7.67
N VAL A 103 -10.67 -9.41 -6.91
CA VAL A 103 -10.67 -7.94 -6.81
C VAL A 103 -9.43 -7.45 -6.08
N GLU A 104 -9.01 -8.13 -5.01
CA GLU A 104 -7.77 -7.83 -4.29
C GLU A 104 -6.54 -8.04 -5.18
N ALA A 105 -6.50 -9.14 -5.91
CA ALA A 105 -5.44 -9.45 -6.85
C ALA A 105 -5.35 -8.43 -7.99
N LEU A 106 -6.50 -8.03 -8.54
CA LEU A 106 -6.58 -6.96 -9.55
C LEU A 106 -6.05 -5.64 -9.00
N TRP A 107 -6.38 -5.30 -7.76
CA TRP A 107 -5.85 -4.10 -7.12
C TRP A 107 -4.33 -4.19 -6.91
N ALA A 108 -3.82 -5.32 -6.44
CA ALA A 108 -2.39 -5.54 -6.27
C ALA A 108 -1.63 -5.34 -7.61
N TYR A 109 -2.14 -5.93 -8.70
CA TYR A 109 -1.57 -5.73 -10.03
C TYR A 109 -1.66 -4.27 -10.48
N PHE A 110 -2.80 -3.62 -10.23
CA PHE A 110 -3.04 -2.22 -10.60
C PHE A 110 -2.09 -1.26 -9.87
N SER A 111 -1.80 -1.52 -8.60
CA SER A 111 -0.98 -0.67 -7.73
C SER A 111 0.53 -0.81 -7.94
N THR A 112 1.01 -1.91 -8.55
CA THR A 112 2.45 -2.17 -8.69
C THR A 112 3.18 -1.23 -9.63
N GLY A 113 2.46 -0.43 -10.40
CA GLY A 113 3.06 0.45 -11.38
C GLY A 113 3.68 -0.27 -12.59
N GLU A 114 3.45 -1.55 -12.78
CA GLU A 114 3.79 -2.29 -14.00
C GLU A 114 2.91 -1.86 -15.18
N LYS A 115 2.68 -0.57 -15.22
CA LYS A 115 1.84 0.14 -16.20
C LYS A 115 2.69 0.58 -17.37
#